data_c55f5463b88886837ccf67ae553cd87f
#
_entry.id   c55f5463b88886837ccf67ae553cd87f
#
_cell.length_a   1.000
_cell.length_b   1.000
_cell.length_c   1.000
_cell.angle_alpha   90.00
_cell.angle_beta   90.00
_cell.angle_gamma   90.00
#
_symmetry.space_group_name_H-M   'P 1'
#
loop_
_entity.id
_entity.type
_entity.pdbx_description
1 polymer ?
#
loop_
_entity_poly.entity_id
_entity_poly.type
_entity_poly.pdbx_seq_one_letter_code
_entity_poly.pdbx_strand_id
1 'polypeptide(L)'
;EQAKKLQNLRLDPSEAIDRITRAGLEVMGGFIVGFDSDGPEIFALQRAFLERQPVPLAMVGMLTALPGTALWRRLEAEGRLRQHSNGDQFSRPNFKPMMDERALLRGYAELMEWIYSPKAYYSRCEAHLHRAGLISETRSSTLGEVGALLRTIWHVGVLSPRRRLFWRLMVKAMLRGRNRMRQAVTHAVQGEHLIKYTREHVVPRMERALEEIHAGIEHDPRQFQPDGGKPPSGKPPARLRLSSGVER
;
A
#
# COMPACT_ATOMS: atom_id res chain seq x y z
N GLU A 1 14.84 6.42 13.25
CA GLU A 1 14.91 6.24 14.73
C GLU A 1 13.53 6.30 15.41
N GLN A 2 12.63 7.21 15.02
CA GLN A 2 11.30 7.37 15.65
C GLN A 2 10.42 6.11 15.53
N ALA A 3 10.48 5.39 14.40
CA ALA A 3 9.75 4.13 14.22
C ALA A 3 10.36 2.95 14.99
N LYS A 4 11.48 3.11 15.66
CA LYS A 4 12.24 2.07 16.39
C LYS A 4 12.55 0.81 15.58
N LYS A 5 12.56 0.91 14.24
CA LYS A 5 12.90 -0.19 13.33
C LYS A 5 14.41 -0.26 13.09
N LEU A 6 15.16 -0.56 14.15
CA LEU A 6 16.63 -0.58 14.13
C LEU A 6 17.21 -1.59 13.13
N GLN A 7 16.45 -2.63 12.77
CA GLN A 7 16.83 -3.58 11.74
C GLN A 7 17.00 -2.93 10.35
N ASN A 8 16.27 -1.86 10.05
CA ASN A 8 16.38 -1.14 8.78
C ASN A 8 17.65 -0.26 8.69
N LEU A 9 18.37 -0.07 9.78
CA LEU A 9 19.62 0.68 9.83
C LEU A 9 20.85 -0.18 9.47
N ARG A 10 20.70 -1.52 9.47
CA ARG A 10 21.81 -2.47 9.24
C ARG A 10 22.13 -2.71 7.78
N LEU A 11 21.19 -2.47 6.90
CA LEU A 11 21.33 -2.67 5.46
C LEU A 11 20.60 -1.56 4.73
N ASP A 12 21.19 -1.06 3.64
CA ASP A 12 20.49 -0.11 2.76
C ASP A 12 19.20 -0.76 2.23
N PRO A 13 18.04 -0.13 2.42
CA PRO A 13 16.77 -0.65 1.91
C PRO A 13 16.79 -0.95 0.42
N SER A 14 17.51 -0.16 -0.39
CA SER A 14 17.65 -0.40 -1.83
C SER A 14 18.42 -1.68 -2.13
N GLU A 15 19.49 -1.93 -1.40
CA GLU A 15 20.27 -3.18 -1.52
C GLU A 15 19.44 -4.39 -1.07
N ALA A 16 18.72 -4.26 0.05
CA ALA A 16 17.83 -5.32 0.54
C ALA A 16 16.76 -5.68 -0.50
N ILE A 17 16.08 -4.69 -1.08
CA ILE A 17 15.08 -4.88 -2.12
C ILE A 17 15.69 -5.57 -3.35
N ASP A 18 16.85 -5.11 -3.80
CA ASP A 18 17.53 -5.70 -4.97
C ASP A 18 17.89 -7.16 -4.73
N ARG A 19 18.45 -7.49 -3.57
CA ARG A 19 18.79 -8.88 -3.18
C ARG A 19 17.57 -9.79 -3.13
N ILE A 20 16.47 -9.34 -2.49
CA ILE A 20 15.22 -10.09 -2.39
C ILE A 20 14.62 -10.28 -3.79
N THR A 21 14.60 -9.22 -4.60
CA THR A 21 14.06 -9.28 -5.97
C THR A 21 14.88 -10.23 -6.85
N ARG A 22 16.22 -10.19 -6.78
CA ARG A 22 17.09 -11.12 -7.51
C ARG A 22 16.95 -12.57 -7.05
N ALA A 23 16.57 -12.80 -5.80
CA ALA A 23 16.22 -14.13 -5.32
C ALA A 23 14.87 -14.64 -5.88
N GLY A 24 14.16 -13.81 -6.66
CA GLY A 24 12.89 -14.15 -7.29
C GLY A 24 11.65 -13.79 -6.48
N LEU A 25 11.81 -13.21 -5.31
CA LEU A 25 10.70 -12.80 -4.45
C LEU A 25 10.20 -11.39 -4.81
N GLU A 26 8.91 -11.16 -4.61
CA GLU A 26 8.32 -9.84 -4.76
C GLU A 26 8.35 -9.11 -3.43
N VAL A 27 8.73 -7.82 -3.46
CA VAL A 27 8.71 -6.94 -2.29
C VAL A 27 7.46 -6.09 -2.30
N MET A 28 6.69 -6.16 -1.23
CA MET A 28 5.63 -5.20 -0.92
C MET A 28 6.21 -4.14 0.02
N GLY A 29 6.28 -2.89 -0.44
CA GLY A 29 6.81 -1.77 0.34
C GLY A 29 5.73 -1.16 1.24
N GLY A 30 5.99 -1.09 2.55
CA GLY A 30 5.16 -0.35 3.50
C GLY A 30 5.84 0.96 3.90
N PHE A 31 5.15 2.08 3.70
CA PHE A 31 5.61 3.43 4.01
C PHE A 31 4.65 4.10 4.98
N ILE A 32 5.17 4.99 5.81
CA ILE A 32 4.36 5.77 6.74
C ILE A 32 4.79 7.22 6.60
N VAL A 33 3.82 8.13 6.62
CA VAL A 33 4.02 9.59 6.64
C VAL A 33 3.32 10.21 7.85
N GLY A 34 3.77 11.38 8.28
CA GLY A 34 3.18 12.11 9.39
C GLY A 34 3.89 11.90 10.72
N PHE A 35 5.12 11.42 10.72
CA PHE A 35 5.98 11.49 11.91
C PHE A 35 6.30 12.95 12.27
N ASP A 36 6.59 13.19 13.55
CA ASP A 36 6.96 14.54 14.03
C ASP A 36 8.24 15.10 13.35
N SER A 37 9.07 14.21 12.82
CA SER A 37 10.28 14.57 12.06
C SER A 37 10.04 14.78 10.57
N ASP A 38 8.85 14.51 10.07
CA ASP A 38 8.57 14.65 8.65
C ASP A 38 8.27 16.11 8.30
N GLY A 39 9.02 16.64 7.33
CA GLY A 39 8.69 17.87 6.64
C GLY A 39 7.94 17.59 5.33
N PRO A 40 7.50 18.64 4.61
CA PRO A 40 6.81 18.48 3.32
C PRO A 40 7.62 17.71 2.26
N GLU A 41 8.93 17.68 2.39
CA GLU A 41 9.86 16.96 1.49
C GLU A 41 9.71 15.44 1.56
N ILE A 42 9.07 14.88 2.62
CA ILE A 42 8.91 13.42 2.78
C ILE A 42 8.22 12.77 1.58
N PHE A 43 7.24 13.45 0.99
CA PHE A 43 6.51 12.94 -0.18
C PHE A 43 7.41 12.85 -1.41
N ALA A 44 8.25 13.86 -1.64
CA ALA A 44 9.22 13.86 -2.73
C ALA A 44 10.29 12.79 -2.53
N LEU A 45 10.76 12.58 -1.30
CA LEU A 45 11.74 11.55 -0.94
C LEU A 45 11.18 10.15 -1.18
N GLN A 46 9.94 9.87 -0.72
CA GLN A 46 9.30 8.57 -0.93
C GLN A 46 9.03 8.31 -2.42
N ARG A 47 8.59 9.32 -3.16
CA ARG A 47 8.43 9.23 -4.60
C ARG A 47 9.74 8.90 -5.29
N ALA A 48 10.81 9.66 -5.03
CA ALA A 48 12.13 9.43 -5.62
C ALA A 48 12.71 8.06 -5.26
N PHE A 49 12.43 7.55 -4.06
CA PHE A 49 12.78 6.19 -3.68
C PHE A 49 12.04 5.16 -4.54
N LEU A 50 10.71 5.26 -4.64
CA LEU A 50 9.87 4.32 -5.40
C LEU A 50 10.13 4.36 -6.91
N GLU A 51 10.56 5.51 -7.46
CA GLU A 51 10.94 5.60 -8.87
C GLU A 51 12.16 4.74 -9.21
N ARG A 52 13.07 4.54 -8.25
CA ARG A 52 14.29 3.74 -8.43
C ARG A 52 14.12 2.27 -8.08
N GLN A 53 13.09 1.92 -7.29
CA GLN A 53 12.94 0.57 -6.78
C GLN A 53 11.96 -0.29 -7.61
N PRO A 54 12.25 -1.60 -7.77
CA PRO A 54 11.36 -2.55 -8.46
C PRO A 54 10.25 -3.03 -7.51
N VAL A 55 9.50 -2.11 -6.92
CA VAL A 55 8.45 -2.39 -5.95
C VAL A 55 7.09 -2.09 -6.58
N PRO A 56 6.39 -3.09 -7.18
CA PRO A 56 5.07 -2.89 -7.77
C PRO A 56 4.04 -2.40 -6.75
N LEU A 57 4.00 -3.04 -5.58
CA LEU A 57 3.04 -2.76 -4.53
C LEU A 57 3.68 -1.90 -3.44
N ALA A 58 3.22 -0.67 -3.32
CA ALA A 58 3.64 0.27 -2.28
C ALA A 58 2.41 0.72 -1.48
N MET A 59 2.36 0.32 -0.22
CA MET A 59 1.32 0.76 0.71
C MET A 59 1.83 1.96 1.51
N VAL A 60 1.17 3.08 1.40
CA VAL A 60 1.49 4.27 2.20
C VAL A 60 0.33 4.53 3.15
N GLY A 61 0.61 4.62 4.43
CA GLY A 61 -0.37 4.95 5.47
C GLY A 61 -0.01 6.25 6.17
N MET A 62 -1.01 7.00 6.63
CA MET A 62 -0.78 8.08 7.58
C MET A 62 -0.54 7.50 8.97
N LEU A 63 0.40 8.12 9.70
CA LEU A 63 0.70 7.72 11.08
C LEU A 63 -0.55 7.85 11.93
N THR A 64 -0.86 6.78 12.66
CA THR A 64 -2.00 6.71 13.56
C THR A 64 -1.52 6.24 14.92
N ALA A 65 -1.92 6.95 15.97
CA ALA A 65 -1.63 6.53 17.33
C ALA A 65 -2.59 5.42 17.75
N LEU A 66 -2.06 4.23 17.99
CA LEU A 66 -2.84 3.09 18.45
C LEU A 66 -2.87 3.04 19.99
N PRO A 67 -4.02 2.77 20.62
CA PRO A 67 -4.13 2.65 22.07
C PRO A 67 -3.09 1.70 22.68
N GLY A 68 -2.52 2.08 23.82
CA GLY A 68 -1.52 1.27 24.52
C GLY A 68 -0.09 1.34 23.96
N THR A 69 0.14 2.02 22.84
CA THR A 69 1.50 2.23 22.29
C THR A 69 2.23 3.37 22.99
N ALA A 70 3.57 3.39 22.86
CA ALA A 70 4.37 4.50 23.35
C ALA A 70 4.01 5.84 22.67
N LEU A 71 3.68 5.79 21.38
CA LEU A 71 3.22 6.96 20.64
C LEU A 71 1.93 7.52 21.23
N TRP A 72 0.94 6.65 21.50
CA TRP A 72 -0.33 7.05 22.12
C TRP A 72 -0.08 7.79 23.43
N ARG A 73 0.66 7.15 24.39
CA ARG A 73 0.95 7.73 25.71
C ARG A 73 1.66 9.09 25.62
N ARG A 74 2.60 9.22 24.67
CA ARG A 74 3.31 10.47 24.43
C ARG A 74 2.37 11.56 23.93
N LEU A 75 1.57 11.29 22.91
CA LEU A 75 0.65 12.26 22.32
C LEU A 75 -0.48 12.65 23.28
N GLU A 76 -0.92 11.73 24.15
CA GLU A 76 -1.87 11.99 25.20
C GLU A 76 -1.26 12.96 26.25
N ALA A 77 -0.03 12.70 26.70
CA ALA A 77 0.69 13.58 27.64
C ALA A 77 0.98 14.97 27.03
N GLU A 78 1.21 15.05 25.74
CA GLU A 78 1.40 16.31 24.99
C GLU A 78 0.08 17.04 24.69
N GLY A 79 -1.08 16.48 25.02
CA GLY A 79 -2.40 17.04 24.68
C GLY A 79 -2.71 17.12 23.20
N ARG A 80 -2.04 16.31 22.39
CA ARG A 80 -2.17 16.27 20.93
C ARG A 80 -3.10 15.19 20.44
N LEU A 81 -3.47 14.23 21.28
CA LEU A 81 -4.39 13.17 20.93
C LEU A 81 -5.80 13.74 20.77
N ARG A 82 -6.47 13.43 19.67
CA ARG A 82 -7.83 13.91 19.38
C ARG A 82 -8.86 12.84 19.68
N GLN A 83 -8.64 11.61 19.24
CA GLN A 83 -9.63 10.54 19.27
C GLN A 83 -9.00 9.15 19.24
N HIS A 84 -9.84 8.13 19.47
CA HIS A 84 -9.45 6.74 19.23
C HIS A 84 -9.26 6.45 17.74
N SER A 85 -8.28 5.62 17.40
CA SER A 85 -8.09 5.15 16.02
C SER A 85 -9.24 4.23 15.61
N ASN A 86 -9.79 4.44 14.42
CA ASN A 86 -10.72 3.54 13.76
C ASN A 86 -10.00 2.44 12.94
N GLY A 87 -8.66 2.44 12.91
CA GLY A 87 -7.84 1.51 12.13
C GLY A 87 -7.77 1.82 10.63
N ASP A 88 -8.39 2.89 10.17
CA ASP A 88 -8.35 3.28 8.76
C ASP A 88 -7.07 4.07 8.45
N GLN A 89 -6.20 3.49 7.64
CA GLN A 89 -4.94 4.11 7.22
C GLN A 89 -5.13 5.24 6.18
N PHE A 90 -6.34 5.42 5.64
CA PHE A 90 -6.70 6.44 4.68
C PHE A 90 -7.55 7.56 5.31
N SER A 91 -7.56 7.66 6.63
CA SER A 91 -8.23 8.73 7.37
C SER A 91 -7.25 9.79 7.86
N ARG A 92 -7.79 10.91 8.31
CA ARG A 92 -7.00 11.94 9.01
C ARG A 92 -6.30 11.33 10.23
N PRO A 93 -5.11 11.84 10.61
CA PRO A 93 -4.46 11.41 11.84
C PRO A 93 -5.37 11.62 13.06
N ASN A 94 -5.39 10.66 13.98
CA ASN A 94 -6.16 10.78 15.22
C ASN A 94 -5.45 11.64 16.29
N PHE A 95 -4.48 12.43 15.86
CA PHE A 95 -3.74 13.39 16.69
C PHE A 95 -3.40 14.63 15.87
N LYS A 96 -3.00 15.72 16.55
CA LYS A 96 -2.52 16.94 15.91
C LYS A 96 -1.07 16.71 15.43
N PRO A 97 -0.82 16.63 14.10
CA PRO A 97 0.54 16.46 13.57
C PRO A 97 1.39 17.73 13.81
N MET A 98 2.73 17.60 13.75
CA MET A 98 3.64 18.76 13.77
C MET A 98 3.65 19.46 12.42
N MET A 99 3.58 18.70 11.33
CA MET A 99 3.38 19.26 9.99
C MET A 99 1.99 19.89 9.89
N ASP A 100 1.84 20.94 9.10
CA ASP A 100 0.52 21.46 8.75
C ASP A 100 -0.37 20.34 8.20
N GLU A 101 -1.56 20.15 8.77
CA GLU A 101 -2.42 19.02 8.44
C GLU A 101 -2.92 19.07 7.00
N ARG A 102 -3.11 20.27 6.44
CA ARG A 102 -3.51 20.43 5.03
C ARG A 102 -2.38 20.05 4.10
N ALA A 103 -1.13 20.41 4.47
CA ALA A 103 0.05 20.00 3.72
C ALA A 103 0.23 18.48 3.76
N LEU A 104 0.00 17.85 4.93
CA LEU A 104 0.07 16.41 5.10
C LEU A 104 -0.95 15.67 4.22
N LEU A 105 -2.22 16.08 4.27
CA LEU A 105 -3.31 15.44 3.51
C LEU A 105 -3.13 15.63 2.00
N ARG A 106 -2.75 16.85 1.56
CA ARG A 106 -2.51 17.14 0.15
C ARG A 106 -1.32 16.33 -0.38
N GLY A 107 -0.19 16.38 0.31
CA GLY A 107 1.00 15.63 -0.09
C GLY A 107 0.77 14.12 -0.13
N TYR A 108 -0.03 13.60 0.81
CA TYR A 108 -0.44 12.21 0.81
C TYR A 108 -1.32 11.85 -0.41
N ALA A 109 -2.33 12.67 -0.72
CA ALA A 109 -3.19 12.46 -1.88
C ALA A 109 -2.38 12.46 -3.18
N GLU A 110 -1.51 13.46 -3.37
CA GLU A 110 -0.63 13.58 -4.54
C GLU A 110 0.34 12.39 -4.67
N LEU A 111 0.91 11.94 -3.55
CA LEU A 111 1.79 10.77 -3.53
C LEU A 111 1.04 9.50 -3.93
N MET A 112 -0.15 9.25 -3.38
CA MET A 112 -0.97 8.09 -3.70
C MET A 112 -1.43 8.11 -5.16
N GLU A 113 -1.86 9.26 -5.67
CA GLU A 113 -2.24 9.43 -7.06
C GLU A 113 -1.06 9.14 -8.00
N TRP A 114 0.14 9.61 -7.65
CA TRP A 114 1.34 9.31 -8.42
C TRP A 114 1.71 7.82 -8.35
N ILE A 115 1.75 7.20 -7.15
CA ILE A 115 2.10 5.78 -6.95
C ILE A 115 1.23 4.89 -7.84
N TYR A 116 -0.08 5.15 -7.85
CA TYR A 116 -1.05 4.38 -8.61
C TYR A 116 -1.49 5.05 -9.90
N SER A 117 -0.73 6.05 -10.39
CA SER A 117 -0.89 6.46 -11.79
C SER A 117 -0.52 5.29 -12.70
N PRO A 118 -1.24 5.08 -13.81
CA PRO A 118 -1.00 3.93 -14.70
C PRO A 118 0.46 3.84 -15.16
N LYS A 119 1.05 4.99 -15.52
CA LYS A 119 2.44 5.04 -16.00
C LYS A 119 3.44 4.62 -14.92
N ALA A 120 3.35 5.18 -13.70
CA ALA A 120 4.27 4.87 -12.62
C ALA A 120 4.12 3.42 -12.13
N TYR A 121 2.89 2.94 -11.99
CA TYR A 121 2.62 1.57 -11.58
C TYR A 121 3.22 0.55 -12.56
N TYR A 122 2.87 0.64 -13.85
CA TYR A 122 3.37 -0.30 -14.86
C TYR A 122 4.89 -0.21 -15.05
N SER A 123 5.49 0.99 -14.88
CA SER A 123 6.95 1.14 -14.92
C SER A 123 7.63 0.33 -13.80
N ARG A 124 7.10 0.35 -12.57
CA ARG A 124 7.62 -0.46 -11.46
C ARG A 124 7.42 -1.97 -11.70
N CYS A 125 6.28 -2.38 -12.26
CA CYS A 125 6.06 -3.77 -12.67
C CYS A 125 7.09 -4.23 -13.70
N GLU A 126 7.37 -3.41 -14.70
CA GLU A 126 8.40 -3.71 -15.70
C GLU A 126 9.80 -3.80 -15.08
N ALA A 127 10.14 -2.87 -14.17
CA ALA A 127 11.39 -2.90 -13.45
C ALA A 127 11.53 -4.18 -12.60
N HIS A 128 10.45 -4.60 -11.93
CA HIS A 128 10.42 -5.86 -11.18
C HIS A 128 10.64 -7.06 -12.11
N LEU A 129 9.89 -7.20 -13.19
CA LEU A 129 10.05 -8.29 -14.16
C LEU A 129 11.45 -8.34 -14.75
N HIS A 130 12.12 -7.19 -14.88
CA HIS A 130 13.49 -7.12 -15.39
C HIS A 130 14.51 -7.64 -14.37
N ARG A 131 14.37 -7.26 -13.10
CA ARG A 131 15.37 -7.53 -12.04
C ARG A 131 15.15 -8.85 -11.32
N ALA A 132 13.90 -9.33 -11.26
CA ALA A 132 13.57 -10.53 -10.49
C ALA A 132 14.33 -11.76 -10.99
N GLY A 133 14.87 -12.56 -10.09
CA GLY A 133 15.51 -13.84 -10.38
C GLY A 133 14.51 -14.89 -10.88
N LEU A 134 14.99 -15.98 -11.45
CA LEU A 134 14.15 -17.09 -11.89
C LEU A 134 13.77 -17.94 -10.68
N ILE A 135 12.48 -18.06 -10.40
CA ILE A 135 11.98 -19.11 -9.51
C ILE A 135 11.59 -20.28 -10.42
N SER A 136 12.17 -21.45 -10.17
CA SER A 136 11.77 -22.68 -10.83
C SER A 136 10.46 -23.18 -10.21
N GLU A 137 9.34 -22.63 -10.64
CA GLU A 137 8.03 -23.21 -10.33
C GLU A 137 7.66 -24.24 -11.39
N THR A 138 7.67 -25.51 -11.02
CA THR A 138 7.23 -26.65 -11.85
C THR A 138 5.70 -26.83 -11.83
N ARG A 139 4.93 -25.86 -11.33
CA ARG A 139 3.49 -25.97 -11.24
C ARG A 139 2.83 -25.90 -12.63
N SER A 140 2.11 -26.94 -13.00
CA SER A 140 1.28 -26.95 -14.22
C SER A 140 0.14 -25.96 -14.12
N SER A 141 -0.20 -25.31 -15.23
CA SER A 141 -1.34 -24.41 -15.30
C SER A 141 -2.65 -25.18 -15.21
N THR A 142 -3.55 -24.75 -14.35
CA THR A 142 -4.89 -25.33 -14.24
C THR A 142 -5.84 -24.70 -15.25
N LEU A 143 -6.94 -25.36 -15.60
CA LEU A 143 -7.99 -24.82 -16.48
C LEU A 143 -8.55 -23.49 -15.91
N GLY A 144 -8.63 -23.36 -14.57
CA GLY A 144 -9.03 -22.11 -13.92
C GLY A 144 -8.07 -20.94 -14.18
N GLU A 145 -6.76 -21.20 -14.23
CA GLU A 145 -5.76 -20.16 -14.55
C GLU A 145 -5.87 -19.69 -15.99
N VAL A 146 -6.19 -20.59 -16.92
CA VAL A 146 -6.44 -20.23 -18.34
C VAL A 146 -7.69 -19.36 -18.44
N GLY A 147 -8.77 -19.70 -17.76
CA GLY A 147 -9.99 -18.89 -17.71
C GLY A 147 -9.74 -17.51 -17.10
N ALA A 148 -8.95 -17.42 -16.03
CA ALA A 148 -8.55 -16.15 -15.41
C ALA A 148 -7.70 -15.30 -16.37
N LEU A 149 -6.78 -15.91 -17.10
CA LEU A 149 -5.97 -15.23 -18.11
C LEU A 149 -6.84 -14.65 -19.23
N LEU A 150 -7.77 -15.43 -19.80
CA LEU A 150 -8.67 -14.97 -20.84
C LEU A 150 -9.54 -13.81 -20.36
N ARG A 151 -10.07 -13.90 -19.14
CA ARG A 151 -10.84 -12.81 -18.53
C ARG A 151 -10.00 -11.54 -18.34
N THR A 152 -8.75 -11.70 -17.91
CA THR A 152 -7.81 -10.58 -17.75
C THR A 152 -7.51 -9.94 -19.10
N ILE A 153 -7.23 -10.73 -20.14
CA ILE A 153 -6.99 -10.22 -21.48
C ILE A 153 -8.22 -9.42 -21.96
N TRP A 154 -9.42 -9.94 -21.75
CA TRP A 154 -10.63 -9.24 -22.16
C TRP A 154 -10.83 -7.93 -21.39
N HIS A 155 -10.82 -7.95 -20.07
CA HIS A 155 -11.09 -6.77 -19.25
C HIS A 155 -9.96 -5.74 -19.26
N VAL A 156 -8.70 -6.19 -19.19
CA VAL A 156 -7.55 -5.29 -19.09
C VAL A 156 -6.91 -5.04 -20.46
N GLY A 157 -6.82 -6.07 -21.29
CA GLY A 157 -6.14 -5.97 -22.58
C GLY A 157 -7.00 -5.39 -23.69
N VAL A 158 -8.33 -5.50 -23.61
CA VAL A 158 -9.25 -5.01 -24.65
C VAL A 158 -10.07 -3.82 -24.16
N LEU A 159 -10.77 -3.96 -23.04
CA LEU A 159 -11.74 -2.96 -22.58
C LEU A 159 -11.11 -1.79 -21.79
N SER A 160 -9.98 -2.02 -21.11
CA SER A 160 -9.36 -0.99 -20.28
C SER A 160 -8.74 0.14 -21.13
N PRO A 161 -8.86 1.41 -20.69
CA PRO A 161 -8.13 2.51 -21.31
C PRO A 161 -6.60 2.35 -21.18
N ARG A 162 -6.15 1.46 -20.30
CA ARG A 162 -4.74 1.14 -20.03
C ARG A 162 -4.20 -0.01 -20.87
N ARG A 163 -4.97 -0.52 -21.85
CA ARG A 163 -4.61 -1.66 -22.72
C ARG A 163 -3.21 -1.58 -23.33
N ARG A 164 -2.74 -0.38 -23.71
CA ARG A 164 -1.38 -0.20 -24.26
C ARG A 164 -0.29 -0.55 -23.24
N LEU A 165 -0.44 -0.16 -21.96
CA LEU A 165 0.49 -0.48 -20.89
C LEU A 165 0.44 -1.97 -20.56
N PHE A 166 -0.76 -2.56 -20.53
CA PHE A 166 -0.95 -3.99 -20.36
C PHE A 166 -0.19 -4.78 -21.42
N TRP A 167 -0.42 -4.51 -22.70
CA TRP A 167 0.24 -5.24 -23.77
C TRP A 167 1.75 -5.04 -23.77
N ARG A 168 2.24 -3.84 -23.46
CA ARG A 168 3.67 -3.59 -23.29
C ARG A 168 4.28 -4.47 -22.19
N LEU A 169 3.60 -4.60 -21.05
CA LEU A 169 4.03 -5.47 -19.95
C LEU A 169 4.01 -6.95 -20.37
N MET A 170 2.95 -7.40 -21.05
CA MET A 170 2.82 -8.79 -21.53
C MET A 170 3.92 -9.17 -22.52
N VAL A 171 4.20 -8.32 -23.50
CA VAL A 171 5.29 -8.56 -24.49
C VAL A 171 6.63 -8.67 -23.78
N LYS A 172 6.95 -7.76 -22.86
CA LYS A 172 8.19 -7.81 -22.09
C LYS A 172 8.30 -9.07 -21.21
N ALA A 173 7.18 -9.53 -20.67
CA ALA A 173 7.12 -10.75 -19.86
C ALA A 173 7.30 -12.00 -20.74
N MET A 174 6.65 -12.05 -21.91
CA MET A 174 6.75 -13.16 -22.85
C MET A 174 8.19 -13.40 -23.32
N LEU A 175 8.93 -12.32 -23.60
CA LEU A 175 10.34 -12.39 -23.98
C LEU A 175 11.23 -12.93 -22.87
N ARG A 176 10.75 -13.02 -21.63
CA ARG A 176 11.49 -13.48 -20.44
C ARG A 176 11.02 -14.83 -19.88
N GLY A 177 10.03 -15.47 -20.51
CA GLY A 177 9.58 -16.82 -20.21
C GLY A 177 8.24 -16.91 -19.44
N ARG A 178 7.72 -18.14 -19.31
CA ARG A 178 6.37 -18.42 -18.77
C ARG A 178 6.14 -17.89 -17.35
N ASN A 179 7.14 -18.01 -16.47
CA ASN A 179 6.99 -17.56 -15.09
C ASN A 179 6.81 -16.05 -15.00
N ARG A 180 7.45 -15.30 -15.90
CA ARG A 180 7.27 -13.83 -16.02
C ARG A 180 5.90 -13.46 -16.52
N MET A 181 5.33 -14.26 -17.42
CA MET A 181 3.97 -14.04 -17.90
C MET A 181 2.94 -14.15 -16.78
N ARG A 182 3.08 -15.15 -15.88
CA ARG A 182 2.19 -15.28 -14.72
C ARG A 182 2.30 -14.08 -13.79
N GLN A 183 3.52 -13.64 -13.45
CA GLN A 183 3.75 -12.43 -12.65
C GLN A 183 3.13 -11.18 -13.30
N ALA A 184 3.34 -11.00 -14.61
CA ALA A 184 2.79 -9.87 -15.34
C ALA A 184 1.26 -9.82 -15.33
N VAL A 185 0.60 -10.98 -15.48
CA VAL A 185 -0.87 -11.08 -15.37
C VAL A 185 -1.34 -10.70 -13.96
N THR A 186 -0.67 -11.22 -12.93
CA THR A 186 -0.97 -10.87 -11.54
C THR A 186 -0.84 -9.37 -11.30
N HIS A 187 0.27 -8.76 -11.72
CA HIS A 187 0.47 -7.31 -11.61
C HIS A 187 -0.59 -6.52 -12.39
N ALA A 188 -0.99 -6.98 -13.58
CA ALA A 188 -2.01 -6.29 -14.35
C ALA A 188 -3.36 -6.28 -13.63
N VAL A 189 -3.77 -7.41 -13.03
CA VAL A 189 -5.03 -7.51 -12.26
C VAL A 189 -4.97 -6.65 -10.99
N GLN A 190 -3.87 -6.74 -10.23
CA GLN A 190 -3.66 -5.90 -9.05
C GLN A 190 -3.66 -4.41 -9.41
N GLY A 191 -3.01 -4.06 -10.52
CA GLY A 191 -2.94 -2.69 -11.01
C GLY A 191 -4.31 -2.10 -11.34
N GLU A 192 -5.18 -2.85 -12.02
CA GLU A 192 -6.54 -2.39 -12.31
C GLU A 192 -7.31 -2.07 -11.03
N HIS A 193 -7.20 -2.95 -10.02
CA HIS A 193 -7.85 -2.74 -8.74
C HIS A 193 -7.28 -1.52 -8.01
N LEU A 194 -5.96 -1.46 -7.84
CA LEU A 194 -5.31 -0.42 -7.03
C LEU A 194 -5.41 0.98 -7.66
N ILE A 195 -5.27 1.07 -8.99
CA ILE A 195 -5.44 2.33 -9.73
C ILE A 195 -6.87 2.84 -9.58
N LYS A 196 -7.86 1.94 -9.74
CA LYS A 196 -9.26 2.28 -9.57
C LYS A 196 -9.58 2.67 -8.13
N TYR A 197 -9.16 1.86 -7.17
CA TYR A 197 -9.38 2.10 -5.75
C TYR A 197 -8.80 3.45 -5.27
N THR A 198 -7.57 3.75 -5.67
CA THR A 198 -6.93 5.02 -5.31
C THR A 198 -7.72 6.21 -5.85
N ARG A 199 -8.10 6.15 -7.13
CA ARG A 199 -8.84 7.22 -7.80
C ARG A 199 -10.26 7.42 -7.27
N GLU A 200 -10.96 6.32 -6.95
CA GLU A 200 -12.38 6.36 -6.58
C GLU A 200 -12.60 6.48 -5.06
N HIS A 201 -11.63 6.07 -4.25
CA HIS A 201 -11.78 6.02 -2.80
C HIS A 201 -10.73 6.82 -2.04
N VAL A 202 -9.43 6.65 -2.33
CA VAL A 202 -8.38 7.27 -1.51
C VAL A 202 -8.32 8.77 -1.75
N VAL A 203 -8.15 9.20 -3.00
CA VAL A 203 -8.03 10.63 -3.34
C VAL A 203 -9.27 11.42 -2.92
N PRO A 204 -10.51 11.00 -3.25
CA PRO A 204 -11.70 11.73 -2.85
C PRO A 204 -11.92 11.82 -1.33
N ARG A 205 -11.41 10.85 -0.55
CA ARG A 205 -11.41 10.93 0.91
C ARG A 205 -10.53 12.05 1.43
N MET A 206 -9.34 12.18 0.84
CA MET A 206 -8.40 13.25 1.22
C MET A 206 -8.95 14.63 0.84
N GLU A 207 -9.57 14.73 -0.32
CA GLU A 207 -10.22 15.97 -0.76
C GLU A 207 -11.35 16.36 0.20
N ARG A 208 -12.22 15.43 0.57
CA ARG A 208 -13.26 15.68 1.59
C ARG A 208 -12.69 16.08 2.95
N ALA A 209 -11.63 15.41 3.39
CA ALA A 209 -10.95 15.77 4.64
C ALA A 209 -10.35 17.18 4.60
N LEU A 210 -9.86 17.62 3.45
CA LEU A 210 -9.39 18.99 3.24
C LEU A 210 -10.54 19.99 3.27
N GLU A 211 -11.68 19.68 2.66
CA GLU A 211 -12.89 20.51 2.71
C GLU A 211 -13.42 20.65 4.14
N GLU A 212 -13.45 19.58 4.93
CA GLU A 212 -13.81 19.60 6.34
C GLU A 212 -12.92 20.55 7.15
N ILE A 213 -11.59 20.50 6.93
CA ILE A 213 -10.65 21.42 7.58
C ILE A 213 -10.93 22.87 7.18
N HIS A 214 -11.25 23.14 5.91
CA HIS A 214 -11.61 24.48 5.45
C HIS A 214 -12.89 24.99 6.10
N ALA A 215 -13.87 24.11 6.30
CA ALA A 215 -15.13 24.42 6.96
C ALA A 215 -15.02 24.53 8.49
N GLY A 216 -13.83 24.28 9.07
CA GLY A 216 -13.64 24.29 10.52
C GLY A 216 -14.28 23.10 11.23
N ILE A 217 -14.63 22.05 10.51
CA ILE A 217 -15.27 20.86 11.07
C ILE A 217 -14.20 20.00 11.74
N GLU A 218 -14.33 19.81 13.06
CA GLU A 218 -13.52 18.82 13.77
C GLU A 218 -13.91 17.42 13.33
N HIS A 219 -12.88 16.65 12.92
CA HIS A 219 -13.10 15.30 12.43
C HIS A 219 -13.47 14.32 13.55
N ASP A 220 -14.66 13.69 13.47
CA ASP A 220 -15.05 12.56 14.31
C ASP A 220 -14.82 11.24 13.56
N PRO A 221 -13.77 10.44 13.87
CA PRO A 221 -13.52 9.18 13.20
C PRO A 221 -14.64 8.14 13.40
N ARG A 222 -15.55 8.36 14.36
CA ARG A 222 -16.70 7.45 14.58
C ARG A 222 -17.74 7.56 13.47
N GLN A 223 -17.70 8.63 12.65
CA GLN A 223 -18.63 8.82 11.52
C GLN A 223 -18.23 8.02 10.27
N PHE A 224 -17.08 7.35 10.27
CA PHE A 224 -16.70 6.49 9.17
C PHE A 224 -17.48 5.16 9.24
N GLN A 225 -18.60 5.06 8.54
CA GLN A 225 -19.16 3.78 8.12
C GLN A 225 -18.56 3.44 6.75
N PRO A 226 -17.85 2.31 6.60
CA PRO A 226 -17.48 1.83 5.26
C PRO A 226 -18.77 1.63 4.47
N ASP A 227 -18.80 2.14 3.24
CA ASP A 227 -19.95 2.07 2.34
C ASP A 227 -20.61 0.69 2.38
N GLY A 228 -21.83 0.62 2.96
CA GLY A 228 -22.77 -0.48 2.80
C GLY A 228 -22.47 -1.81 3.50
N GLY A 229 -21.40 -1.93 4.26
CA GLY A 229 -21.12 -3.15 5.03
C GLY A 229 -21.80 -3.14 6.39
N LYS A 230 -22.89 -3.93 6.59
CA LYS A 230 -23.33 -4.33 7.93
C LYS A 230 -22.10 -4.78 8.73
N PRO A 231 -21.95 -4.35 10.01
CA PRO A 231 -20.90 -4.90 10.86
C PRO A 231 -21.05 -6.44 10.85
N PRO A 232 -19.97 -7.20 10.74
CA PRO A 232 -20.06 -8.64 10.81
C PRO A 232 -20.70 -9.00 12.14
N SER A 233 -21.90 -9.58 12.10
CA SER A 233 -22.58 -10.18 13.25
C SER A 233 -21.88 -11.50 13.60
N GLY A 234 -20.61 -11.45 13.93
CA GLY A 234 -19.78 -12.57 14.31
C GLY A 234 -19.44 -12.49 15.78
N LYS A 235 -19.88 -13.46 16.54
CA LYS A 235 -19.35 -13.74 17.88
C LYS A 235 -17.82 -13.69 17.81
N PRO A 236 -17.13 -13.07 18.80
CA PRO A 236 -15.69 -13.09 18.83
C PRO A 236 -15.18 -14.53 18.75
N PRO A 237 -14.12 -14.81 17.97
CA PRO A 237 -13.57 -16.15 17.88
C PRO A 237 -13.19 -16.62 19.28
N ALA A 238 -13.60 -17.85 19.59
CA ALA A 238 -13.28 -18.50 20.86
C ALA A 238 -11.77 -18.40 21.10
N ARG A 239 -11.37 -17.94 22.29
CA ARG A 239 -9.96 -17.88 22.69
C ARG A 239 -9.35 -19.26 22.47
N LEU A 240 -8.39 -19.37 21.58
CA LEU A 240 -7.48 -20.50 21.48
C LEU A 240 -6.79 -20.65 22.84
N ARG A 241 -7.20 -21.66 23.63
CA ARG A 241 -6.45 -22.11 24.80
C ARG A 241 -5.16 -22.71 24.27
N LEU A 242 -4.06 -22.02 24.42
CA LEU A 242 -2.75 -22.63 24.35
C LEU A 242 -2.68 -23.64 25.51
N SER A 243 -2.74 -24.91 25.21
CA SER A 243 -2.47 -25.97 26.17
C SER A 243 -1.00 -25.88 26.54
N SER A 244 -0.72 -25.41 27.75
CA SER A 244 0.56 -25.56 28.41
C SER A 244 0.77 -27.04 28.72
N GLY A 245 1.42 -27.75 27.82
CA GLY A 245 1.92 -29.08 28.02
C GLY A 245 3.45 -29.05 28.10
N VAL A 246 3.96 -28.65 29.27
CA VAL A 246 5.31 -29.03 29.68
C VAL A 246 5.15 -29.88 30.93
N GLU A 247 5.27 -31.18 30.76
CA GLU A 247 5.62 -32.09 31.85
C GLU A 247 6.61 -33.14 31.33
N ARG A 248 7.78 -33.08 31.96
CA ARG A 248 8.87 -34.04 32.16
C ARG A 248 9.82 -34.31 31.02
#